data_e97590e279950f324daa0071e99b5b39
#
_entry.id   e97590e279950f324daa0071e99b5b39
#
_cell.length_a   1.000
_cell.length_b   1.000
_cell.length_c   1.000
_cell.angle_alpha   90.00
_cell.angle_beta   90.00
_cell.angle_gamma   90.00
#
_symmetry.space_group_name_H-M   'P 1'
#
loop_
_entity.id
_entity.type
_entity.pdbx_description
1 polymer ?
#
loop_
_entity_poly.entity_id
_entity_poly.type
_entity_poly.pdbx_seq_one_letter_code
_entity_poly.pdbx_strand_id
1 'polypeptide(L)'
;LEHTFNVNDDNKLLQQLKTLPILPTQVNLTMTGDGCAVLQGVLRYNIPNPEPSDAFDLTVNTITVPDRLCVTKRITACASYRLPDGASNMVVIEVDLISGYIPDKDDLKLLTKQDKNIRRYEVDGSKINFYINELTVKDTCVNFRVTRTVDVEDVKPGTVVVYDYYQEEFSISMRYTLPPNDECR
;
A
#
# COMPACT_ATOMS: atom_id res chain seq x y z
N LEU A 1 -1.44 36.38 -8.18
CA LEU A 1 -1.56 35.73 -9.50
C LEU A 1 -3.05 35.44 -9.74
N GLU A 2 -3.56 35.90 -10.88
CA GLU A 2 -4.95 35.63 -11.30
C GLU A 2 -4.92 34.67 -12.46
N HIS A 3 -5.85 33.72 -12.50
CA HIS A 3 -6.03 32.78 -13.58
C HIS A 3 -7.51 32.49 -13.78
N THR A 4 -7.97 32.55 -15.03
CA THR A 4 -9.36 32.27 -15.37
C THR A 4 -9.47 30.95 -16.12
N PHE A 5 -10.32 30.07 -15.64
CA PHE A 5 -10.77 28.89 -16.36
C PHE A 5 -12.10 29.20 -17.05
N ASN A 6 -12.18 28.94 -18.35
CA ASN A 6 -13.45 29.05 -19.08
C ASN A 6 -14.00 27.66 -19.33
N VAL A 7 -15.21 27.39 -18.87
CA VAL A 7 -15.91 26.13 -19.07
C VAL A 7 -17.15 26.37 -19.92
N ASN A 8 -17.29 25.61 -21.00
CA ASN A 8 -18.42 25.69 -21.92
C ASN A 8 -18.76 24.29 -22.46
N ASP A 9 -19.74 24.20 -23.35
CA ASP A 9 -20.21 22.92 -23.91
C ASP A 9 -19.11 22.14 -24.68
N ASP A 10 -18.16 22.85 -25.29
CA ASP A 10 -17.10 22.22 -26.07
C ASP A 10 -15.97 21.63 -25.21
N ASN A 11 -15.79 22.14 -23.99
CA ASN A 11 -14.68 21.74 -23.10
C ASN A 11 -15.08 21.21 -21.73
N LYS A 12 -16.37 21.07 -21.46
CA LYS A 12 -16.90 20.62 -20.14
C LYS A 12 -16.40 19.27 -19.64
N LEU A 13 -15.92 18.41 -20.55
CA LEU A 13 -15.32 17.10 -20.23
C LEU A 13 -13.78 17.14 -20.16
N LEU A 14 -13.17 18.28 -20.43
CA LEU A 14 -11.72 18.46 -20.41
C LEU A 14 -11.28 18.99 -19.04
N GLN A 15 -10.32 18.31 -18.46
CA GLN A 15 -9.69 18.80 -17.23
C GLN A 15 -8.76 19.97 -17.56
N GLN A 16 -9.03 21.12 -16.96
CA GLN A 16 -8.12 22.29 -17.01
C GLN A 16 -7.31 22.33 -15.73
N LEU A 17 -6.00 22.53 -15.83
CA LEU A 17 -5.07 22.48 -14.68
C LEU A 17 -4.26 23.77 -14.60
N LYS A 18 -4.08 24.29 -13.38
CA LYS A 18 -3.14 25.37 -13.08
C LYS A 18 -2.29 25.03 -11.88
N THR A 19 -0.99 24.96 -12.09
CA THR A 19 -0.02 24.76 -11.01
C THR A 19 0.19 26.06 -10.23
N LEU A 20 0.16 26.00 -8.90
CA LEU A 20 0.49 27.10 -8.02
C LEU A 20 2.01 27.20 -7.86
N PRO A 21 2.63 28.36 -8.13
CA PRO A 21 4.10 28.46 -8.19
C PRO A 21 4.77 28.53 -6.83
N ILE A 22 4.06 28.92 -5.78
CA ILE A 22 4.61 29.17 -4.44
C ILE A 22 3.65 28.64 -3.38
N LEU A 23 4.19 28.03 -2.33
CA LEU A 23 3.47 27.59 -1.13
C LEU A 23 4.18 28.13 0.12
N PRO A 24 3.45 28.48 1.19
CA PRO A 24 1.98 28.50 1.31
C PRO A 24 1.34 29.64 0.52
N THR A 25 0.14 29.40 -0.03
CA THR A 25 -0.61 30.43 -0.75
C THR A 25 -2.09 30.36 -0.42
N GLN A 26 -2.73 31.53 -0.37
CA GLN A 26 -4.18 31.62 -0.25
C GLN A 26 -4.79 31.64 -1.65
N VAL A 27 -5.80 30.81 -1.89
CA VAL A 27 -6.52 30.75 -3.15
C VAL A 27 -7.94 31.23 -2.93
N ASN A 28 -8.31 32.33 -3.60
CA ASN A 28 -9.67 32.81 -3.64
C ASN A 28 -10.29 32.40 -4.97
N LEU A 29 -11.50 31.89 -4.92
CA LEU A 29 -12.24 31.39 -6.07
C LEU A 29 -13.50 32.21 -6.25
N THR A 30 -13.70 32.69 -7.46
CA THR A 30 -14.93 33.37 -7.85
C THR A 30 -15.49 32.65 -9.07
N MET A 31 -16.75 32.28 -9.04
CA MET A 31 -17.46 31.67 -10.16
C MET A 31 -18.54 32.63 -10.65
N THR A 32 -18.65 32.75 -11.96
CA THR A 32 -19.68 33.54 -12.63
C THR A 32 -20.26 32.76 -13.81
N GLY A 33 -21.57 32.87 -14.06
CA GLY A 33 -22.25 32.18 -15.15
C GLY A 33 -23.30 31.20 -14.64
N ASP A 34 -23.91 30.47 -15.58
CA ASP A 34 -24.95 29.47 -15.29
C ASP A 34 -24.37 28.06 -15.42
N GLY A 35 -24.70 27.18 -14.48
CA GLY A 35 -24.29 25.79 -14.48
C GLY A 35 -23.50 25.36 -13.24
N CYS A 36 -22.85 24.18 -13.33
CA CYS A 36 -22.04 23.60 -12.26
C CYS A 36 -20.65 23.23 -12.76
N ALA A 37 -19.63 23.47 -11.95
CA ALA A 37 -18.27 23.01 -12.18
C ALA A 37 -17.72 22.30 -10.94
N VAL A 38 -16.87 21.31 -11.14
CA VAL A 38 -16.15 20.65 -10.07
C VAL A 38 -14.73 21.22 -10.01
N LEU A 39 -14.35 21.68 -8.83
CA LEU A 39 -13.00 22.15 -8.57
C LEU A 39 -12.30 21.18 -7.62
N GLN A 40 -11.04 20.88 -7.92
CA GLN A 40 -10.18 20.06 -7.08
C GLN A 40 -8.86 20.77 -6.83
N GLY A 41 -8.49 20.90 -5.56
CA GLY A 41 -7.14 21.29 -5.15
C GLY A 41 -6.34 20.05 -4.77
N VAL A 42 -5.13 19.88 -5.34
CA VAL A 42 -4.24 18.78 -5.02
C VAL A 42 -2.95 19.35 -4.43
N LEU A 43 -2.65 18.96 -3.19
CA LEU A 43 -1.38 19.25 -2.53
C LEU A 43 -0.58 17.96 -2.41
N ARG A 44 0.65 17.96 -2.93
CA ARG A 44 1.60 16.84 -2.78
C ARG A 44 2.80 17.32 -2.00
N TYR A 45 3.17 16.56 -0.97
CA TYR A 45 4.34 16.85 -0.14
C TYR A 45 4.97 15.56 0.36
N ASN A 46 6.25 15.63 0.70
CA ASN A 46 6.98 14.51 1.27
C ASN A 46 7.08 14.71 2.77
N ILE A 47 6.77 13.68 3.53
CA ILE A 47 6.99 13.63 4.97
C ILE A 47 8.07 12.58 5.28
N PRO A 48 9.05 12.88 6.14
CA PRO A 48 10.13 11.94 6.45
C PRO A 48 9.65 10.64 7.10
N ASN A 49 8.61 10.73 7.91
CA ASN A 49 8.01 9.63 8.65
C ASN A 49 6.53 9.94 8.83
N PRO A 50 5.62 9.29 8.08
CA PRO A 50 4.20 9.43 8.36
C PRO A 50 3.92 8.87 9.75
N GLU A 51 3.19 9.61 10.58
CA GLU A 51 2.66 9.10 11.85
C GLU A 51 1.78 7.88 11.53
N PRO A 52 1.98 6.74 12.20
CA PRO A 52 1.10 5.60 12.04
C PRO A 52 -0.32 5.98 12.45
N SER A 53 -1.29 5.57 11.66
CA SER A 53 -2.69 5.73 12.05
C SER A 53 -3.06 4.70 13.11
N ASP A 54 -3.85 5.10 14.10
CA ASP A 54 -4.43 4.19 15.10
C ASP A 54 -5.53 3.26 14.50
N ALA A 55 -5.83 3.41 13.21
CA ALA A 55 -6.88 2.63 12.56
C ALA A 55 -6.52 1.15 12.37
N PHE A 56 -5.24 0.83 12.22
CA PHE A 56 -4.77 -0.52 11.95
C PHE A 56 -3.72 -0.97 12.97
N ASP A 57 -3.71 -2.29 13.21
CA ASP A 57 -2.58 -2.98 13.81
C ASP A 57 -1.91 -3.85 12.75
N LEU A 58 -0.59 -3.98 12.81
CA LEU A 58 0.20 -4.73 11.84
C LEU A 58 1.29 -5.50 12.56
N THR A 59 1.39 -6.78 12.27
CA THR A 59 2.51 -7.63 12.69
C THR A 59 3.13 -8.30 11.48
N VAL A 60 4.46 -8.39 11.45
CA VAL A 60 5.19 -9.07 10.38
C VAL A 60 6.15 -10.07 11.02
N ASN A 61 6.02 -11.32 10.61
CA ASN A 61 6.90 -12.41 11.04
C ASN A 61 7.55 -13.08 9.82
N THR A 62 8.81 -13.46 9.97
CA THR A 62 9.59 -14.13 8.93
C THR A 62 10.29 -15.35 9.50
N ILE A 63 10.25 -16.46 8.78
CA ILE A 63 10.90 -17.70 9.17
C ILE A 63 11.64 -18.34 7.99
N THR A 64 12.65 -19.12 8.29
CA THR A 64 13.28 -20.01 7.32
C THR A 64 12.38 -21.21 7.07
N VAL A 65 12.14 -21.53 5.80
CA VAL A 65 11.47 -22.79 5.41
C VAL A 65 12.56 -23.83 5.15
N PRO A 66 12.50 -24.99 5.81
CA PRO A 66 13.51 -26.03 5.58
C PRO A 66 13.56 -26.45 4.11
N ASP A 67 14.66 -26.18 3.46
CA ASP A 67 15.01 -26.68 2.14
C ASP A 67 16.50 -27.05 2.09
N ARG A 68 16.93 -27.73 1.03
CA ARG A 68 18.32 -28.21 0.93
C ARG A 68 19.36 -27.09 0.80
N LEU A 69 18.95 -25.91 0.36
CA LEU A 69 19.82 -24.79 0.03
C LEU A 69 19.65 -23.58 0.96
N CYS A 70 18.72 -23.64 1.92
CA CYS A 70 18.37 -22.54 2.84
C CYS A 70 17.96 -21.23 2.15
N VAL A 71 17.45 -21.32 0.93
CA VAL A 71 17.11 -20.15 0.12
C VAL A 71 15.65 -19.74 0.23
N THR A 72 14.80 -20.58 0.83
CA THR A 72 13.36 -20.33 0.97
C THR A 72 13.04 -19.74 2.33
N LYS A 73 12.34 -18.64 2.32
CA LYS A 73 11.85 -17.97 3.53
C LYS A 73 10.33 -17.84 3.44
N ARG A 74 9.68 -17.61 4.56
CA ARG A 74 8.24 -17.35 4.64
C ARG A 74 8.02 -16.00 5.28
N ILE A 75 7.18 -15.18 4.67
CA ILE A 75 6.71 -13.91 5.18
C ILE A 75 5.25 -14.09 5.59
N THR A 76 4.92 -13.69 6.81
CA THR A 76 3.56 -13.64 7.33
C THR A 76 3.30 -12.22 7.81
N ALA A 77 2.39 -11.52 7.16
CA ALA A 77 1.92 -10.21 7.58
C ALA A 77 0.44 -10.32 7.98
N CYS A 78 0.14 -9.94 9.21
CA CYS A 78 -1.21 -9.96 9.77
C CYS A 78 -1.62 -8.54 10.13
N ALA A 79 -2.82 -8.16 9.70
CA ALA A 79 -3.39 -6.84 9.97
C ALA A 79 -4.81 -6.97 10.54
N SER A 80 -5.17 -6.04 11.41
CA SER A 80 -6.52 -5.90 11.98
C SER A 80 -6.92 -4.44 12.09
N TYR A 81 -8.23 -4.19 12.18
CA TYR A 81 -8.83 -2.87 12.30
C TYR A 81 -9.15 -2.55 13.76
N ARG A 82 -8.86 -1.32 14.18
CA ARG A 82 -8.92 -0.92 15.60
C ARG A 82 -9.96 0.15 15.91
N LEU A 83 -10.52 0.81 14.92
CA LEU A 83 -11.50 1.87 15.18
C LEU A 83 -12.85 1.28 15.64
N PRO A 84 -13.65 2.06 16.40
CA PRO A 84 -14.85 1.57 17.09
C PRO A 84 -16.05 1.28 16.17
N ASP A 85 -15.99 1.69 14.90
CA ASP A 85 -17.00 1.40 13.88
C ASP A 85 -16.98 -0.07 13.39
N GLY A 86 -15.96 -0.84 13.79
CA GLY A 86 -15.93 -2.30 13.76
C GLY A 86 -15.34 -2.93 12.50
N ALA A 87 -15.36 -2.26 11.35
CA ALA A 87 -14.78 -2.77 10.12
C ALA A 87 -14.28 -1.62 9.23
N SER A 88 -13.18 -1.87 8.53
CA SER A 88 -12.62 -0.92 7.56
C SER A 88 -13.38 -0.97 6.23
N ASN A 89 -13.09 -0.02 5.35
CA ASN A 89 -13.33 -0.17 3.92
C ASN A 89 -12.37 -1.22 3.32
N MET A 90 -12.30 -1.27 1.98
CA MET A 90 -11.30 -2.07 1.30
C MET A 90 -9.89 -1.59 1.68
N VAL A 91 -9.02 -2.54 2.02
CA VAL A 91 -7.66 -2.30 2.48
C VAL A 91 -6.66 -2.93 1.52
N VAL A 92 -5.51 -2.30 1.38
CA VAL A 92 -4.36 -2.88 0.68
C VAL A 92 -3.28 -3.25 1.71
N ILE A 93 -2.79 -4.49 1.63
CA ILE A 93 -1.56 -4.91 2.29
C ILE A 93 -0.48 -4.96 1.20
N GLU A 94 0.40 -3.97 1.19
CA GLU A 94 1.54 -3.89 0.28
C GLU A 94 2.76 -4.50 0.95
N VAL A 95 3.41 -5.47 0.30
CA VAL A 95 4.66 -6.07 0.76
C VAL A 95 5.76 -5.74 -0.25
N ASP A 96 6.72 -4.92 0.14
CA ASP A 96 7.92 -4.65 -0.65
C ASP A 96 9.00 -5.68 -0.29
N LEU A 97 9.34 -6.52 -1.26
CA LEU A 97 10.26 -7.64 -1.08
C LEU A 97 11.71 -7.16 -0.96
N ILE A 98 12.46 -7.87 -0.15
CA ILE A 98 13.90 -7.70 -0.04
C ILE A 98 14.55 -8.08 -1.38
N SER A 99 15.52 -7.28 -1.83
CA SER A 99 16.25 -7.51 -3.08
C SER A 99 16.85 -8.92 -3.15
N GLY A 100 16.77 -9.54 -4.31
CA GLY A 100 17.24 -10.90 -4.54
C GLY A 100 16.22 -12.01 -4.28
N TYR A 101 15.04 -11.68 -3.74
CA TYR A 101 13.97 -12.64 -3.47
C TYR A 101 12.80 -12.46 -4.43
N ILE A 102 12.20 -13.57 -4.83
CA ILE A 102 10.96 -13.61 -5.62
C ILE A 102 9.87 -14.39 -4.87
N PRO A 103 8.58 -14.03 -5.02
CA PRO A 103 7.50 -14.72 -4.35
C PRO A 103 7.16 -16.04 -5.03
N ASP A 104 6.70 -17.00 -4.23
CA ASP A 104 6.09 -18.24 -4.74
C ASP A 104 4.69 -17.93 -5.29
N LYS A 105 4.52 -18.06 -6.61
CA LYS A 105 3.27 -17.72 -7.29
C LYS A 105 2.12 -18.68 -6.92
N ASP A 106 2.40 -19.89 -6.52
CA ASP A 106 1.38 -20.86 -6.15
C ASP A 106 0.85 -20.57 -4.74
N ASP A 107 1.72 -20.14 -3.82
CA ASP A 107 1.27 -19.65 -2.51
C ASP A 107 0.36 -18.42 -2.66
N LEU A 108 0.73 -17.46 -3.52
CA LEU A 108 -0.09 -16.27 -3.76
C LEU A 108 -1.47 -16.62 -4.33
N LYS A 109 -1.54 -17.55 -5.29
CA LYS A 109 -2.81 -18.03 -5.84
C LYS A 109 -3.64 -18.79 -4.80
N LEU A 110 -2.97 -19.50 -3.89
CA LEU A 110 -3.64 -20.27 -2.86
C LEU A 110 -4.29 -19.38 -1.83
N LEU A 111 -3.65 -18.27 -1.45
CA LEU A 111 -4.19 -17.27 -0.51
C LEU A 111 -5.55 -16.75 -0.95
N THR A 112 -5.70 -16.33 -2.21
CA THR A 112 -6.95 -15.80 -2.74
C THR A 112 -8.06 -16.86 -2.88
N LYS A 113 -7.69 -18.14 -2.87
CA LYS A 113 -8.68 -19.24 -2.91
C LYS A 113 -9.13 -19.67 -1.52
N GLN A 114 -8.21 -19.64 -0.54
CA GLN A 114 -8.47 -20.07 0.83
C GLN A 114 -9.20 -19.03 1.66
N ASP A 115 -8.83 -17.76 1.50
CA ASP A 115 -9.49 -16.67 2.20
C ASP A 115 -10.25 -15.78 1.21
N LYS A 116 -11.58 -15.84 1.29
CA LYS A 116 -12.48 -15.02 0.45
C LYS A 116 -12.39 -13.53 0.76
N ASN A 117 -11.83 -13.16 1.90
CA ASN A 117 -11.58 -11.76 2.26
C ASN A 117 -10.43 -11.18 1.44
N ILE A 118 -9.46 -12.01 1.04
CA ILE A 118 -8.40 -11.64 0.09
C ILE A 118 -8.95 -11.71 -1.33
N ARG A 119 -9.42 -10.60 -1.84
CA ARG A 119 -10.11 -10.52 -3.13
C ARG A 119 -9.22 -10.84 -4.32
N ARG A 120 -8.01 -10.28 -4.31
CA ARG A 120 -7.00 -10.46 -5.36
C ARG A 120 -5.62 -10.05 -4.86
N TYR A 121 -4.60 -10.39 -5.64
CA TYR A 121 -3.25 -9.86 -5.47
C TYR A 121 -2.71 -9.35 -6.82
N GLU A 122 -1.76 -8.44 -6.76
CA GLU A 122 -0.97 -7.96 -7.89
C GLU A 122 0.50 -7.97 -7.54
N VAL A 123 1.34 -8.30 -8.52
CA VAL A 123 2.80 -8.27 -8.37
C VAL A 123 3.33 -7.24 -9.35
N ASP A 124 3.97 -6.20 -8.82
CA ASP A 124 4.60 -5.14 -9.58
C ASP A 124 6.07 -4.98 -9.15
N GLY A 125 6.97 -5.52 -9.95
CA GLY A 125 8.39 -5.55 -9.62
C GLY A 125 8.66 -6.32 -8.31
N SER A 126 9.19 -5.63 -7.30
CA SER A 126 9.43 -6.16 -5.95
C SER A 126 8.21 -6.05 -5.02
N LYS A 127 7.13 -5.41 -5.45
CA LYS A 127 5.95 -5.17 -4.62
C LYS A 127 4.85 -6.17 -4.88
N ILE A 128 4.20 -6.59 -3.81
CA ILE A 128 3.01 -7.45 -3.86
C ILE A 128 1.89 -6.70 -3.14
N ASN A 129 0.81 -6.40 -3.86
CA ASN A 129 -0.37 -5.75 -3.32
C ASN A 129 -1.47 -6.77 -3.13
N PHE A 130 -1.92 -6.98 -1.90
CA PHE A 130 -3.08 -7.80 -1.57
C PHE A 130 -4.27 -6.88 -1.28
N TYR A 131 -5.36 -7.08 -2.01
CA TYR A 131 -6.60 -6.32 -1.86
C TYR A 131 -7.55 -7.10 -0.95
N ILE A 132 -7.83 -6.53 0.21
CA ILE A 132 -8.65 -7.11 1.27
C ILE A 132 -10.02 -6.41 1.25
N ASN A 133 -11.12 -7.16 1.29
CA ASN A 133 -12.45 -6.56 1.26
C ASN A 133 -12.70 -5.63 2.45
N GLU A 134 -12.36 -6.10 3.65
CA GLU A 134 -12.46 -5.35 4.91
C GLU A 134 -11.52 -5.98 5.95
N LEU A 135 -11.05 -5.18 6.89
CA LEU A 135 -10.42 -5.66 8.12
C LEU A 135 -11.36 -5.41 9.29
N THR A 136 -11.37 -6.34 10.22
CA THR A 136 -12.08 -6.24 11.49
C THR A 136 -11.10 -6.32 12.65
N VAL A 137 -11.58 -6.39 13.89
CA VAL A 137 -10.74 -6.63 15.07
C VAL A 137 -9.97 -7.96 14.99
N LYS A 138 -10.44 -8.91 14.16
CA LYS A 138 -9.76 -10.18 13.93
C LYS A 138 -8.68 -10.03 12.86
N ASP A 139 -7.50 -10.58 13.12
CA ASP A 139 -6.39 -10.56 12.18
C ASP A 139 -6.73 -11.25 10.85
N THR A 140 -6.44 -10.57 9.76
CA THR A 140 -6.36 -11.14 8.42
C THR A 140 -4.89 -11.21 8.04
N CYS A 141 -4.41 -12.40 7.66
CA CYS A 141 -3.00 -12.66 7.42
C CYS A 141 -2.74 -13.04 5.96
N VAL A 142 -1.73 -12.41 5.36
CA VAL A 142 -1.12 -12.88 4.11
C VAL A 142 0.15 -13.64 4.44
N ASN A 143 0.26 -14.87 3.94
CA ASN A 143 1.33 -15.81 4.29
C ASN A 143 1.81 -16.51 3.02
N PHE A 144 3.04 -16.25 2.61
CA PHE A 144 3.60 -16.81 1.38
C PHE A 144 5.11 -17.01 1.49
N ARG A 145 5.63 -17.92 0.67
CA ARG A 145 7.06 -18.18 0.56
C ARG A 145 7.71 -17.20 -0.43
N VAL A 146 8.96 -16.91 -0.16
CA VAL A 146 9.86 -16.20 -1.06
C VAL A 146 11.14 -17.03 -1.22
N THR A 147 11.70 -17.05 -2.41
CA THR A 147 12.91 -17.80 -2.70
C THR A 147 14.00 -16.84 -3.18
N ARG A 148 15.19 -16.97 -2.62
CA ARG A 148 16.37 -16.22 -3.06
C ARG A 148 16.83 -16.72 -4.44
N THR A 149 16.87 -15.82 -5.40
CA THR A 149 17.33 -16.08 -6.77
C THR A 149 18.66 -15.43 -7.10
N VAL A 150 18.96 -14.34 -6.39
CA VAL A 150 20.23 -13.60 -6.54
C VAL A 150 20.77 -13.31 -5.14
N ASP A 151 22.07 -13.50 -4.95
CA ASP A 151 22.76 -13.09 -3.73
C ASP A 151 23.10 -11.61 -3.84
N VAL A 152 22.58 -10.82 -2.92
CA VAL A 152 22.79 -9.37 -2.87
C VAL A 152 23.42 -9.02 -1.53
N GLU A 153 24.53 -8.31 -1.57
CA GLU A 153 25.20 -7.80 -0.37
C GLU A 153 24.49 -6.54 0.14
N ASP A 154 24.56 -6.30 1.44
CA ASP A 154 24.03 -5.10 2.11
C ASP A 154 22.53 -4.83 1.80
N VAL A 155 21.72 -5.89 1.78
CA VAL A 155 20.28 -5.77 1.52
C VAL A 155 19.59 -4.90 2.56
N LYS A 156 18.76 -3.98 2.09
CA LYS A 156 17.92 -3.17 2.96
C LYS A 156 16.73 -3.99 3.47
N PRO A 157 16.24 -3.69 4.69
CA PRO A 157 14.97 -4.27 5.16
C PRO A 157 13.85 -4.05 4.15
N GLY A 158 12.99 -5.05 4.02
CA GLY A 158 11.72 -4.92 3.32
C GLY A 158 10.71 -4.13 4.15
N THR A 159 9.61 -3.74 3.54
CA THR A 159 8.55 -2.99 4.20
C THR A 159 7.20 -3.63 3.92
N VAL A 160 6.34 -3.69 4.93
CA VAL A 160 4.92 -3.98 4.76
C VAL A 160 4.16 -2.71 5.10
N VAL A 161 3.25 -2.31 4.23
CA VAL A 161 2.35 -1.16 4.43
C VAL A 161 0.92 -1.66 4.37
N VAL A 162 0.09 -1.22 5.31
CA VAL A 162 -1.36 -1.45 5.31
C VAL A 162 -2.03 -0.10 5.23
N TYR A 163 -2.95 0.07 4.30
CA TYR A 163 -3.68 1.33 4.15
C TYR A 163 -5.10 1.11 3.62
N ASP A 164 -6.01 2.01 4.03
CA ASP A 164 -7.37 2.06 3.49
C ASP A 164 -7.32 2.56 2.04
N TYR A 165 -7.96 1.85 1.12
CA TYR A 165 -7.92 2.18 -0.31
C TYR A 165 -8.58 3.52 -0.65
N TYR A 166 -9.53 3.97 0.14
CA TYR A 166 -10.28 5.21 -0.07
C TYR A 166 -9.78 6.36 0.80
N GLN A 167 -9.11 6.04 1.92
CA GLN A 167 -8.63 6.98 2.92
C GLN A 167 -7.18 6.63 3.26
N GLU A 168 -6.25 6.90 2.32
CA GLU A 168 -4.83 6.52 2.41
C GLU A 168 -4.10 7.11 3.63
N GLU A 169 -4.68 8.13 4.28
CA GLU A 169 -4.21 8.65 5.56
C GLU A 169 -4.33 7.64 6.70
N PHE A 170 -5.25 6.70 6.61
CA PHE A 170 -5.31 5.55 7.51
C PHE A 170 -4.32 4.51 7.03
N SER A 171 -3.10 4.60 7.53
CA SER A 171 -2.03 3.69 7.15
C SER A 171 -1.09 3.38 8.31
N ILE A 172 -0.50 2.20 8.25
CA ILE A 172 0.58 1.76 9.15
C ILE A 172 1.63 1.04 8.31
N SER A 173 2.90 1.18 8.69
CA SER A 173 4.00 0.48 8.03
C SER A 173 4.93 -0.19 9.04
N MET A 174 5.48 -1.33 8.64
CA MET A 174 6.47 -2.07 9.44
C MET A 174 7.62 -2.55 8.55
N ARG A 175 8.86 -2.35 9.01
CA ARG A 175 10.04 -2.91 8.35
C ARG A 175 10.27 -4.33 8.82
N TYR A 176 10.77 -5.18 7.94
CA TYR A 176 11.12 -6.55 8.26
C TYR A 176 12.46 -6.95 7.63
N THR A 177 13.10 -7.95 8.22
CA THR A 177 14.28 -8.62 7.67
C THR A 177 13.98 -10.11 7.52
N LEU A 178 14.70 -10.78 6.64
CA LEU A 178 14.63 -12.23 6.53
C LEU A 178 15.72 -12.88 7.40
N PRO A 179 15.45 -14.07 7.96
CA PRO A 179 16.45 -14.81 8.71
C PRO A 179 17.69 -15.10 7.86
N PRO A 180 18.90 -15.13 8.47
CA PRO A 180 20.13 -15.48 7.76
C PRO A 180 20.07 -16.90 7.18
N ASN A 181 20.94 -17.17 6.19
CA ASN A 181 20.88 -18.43 5.44
C ASN A 181 21.53 -19.63 6.16
N ASP A 182 22.21 -19.40 7.25
CA ASP A 182 22.86 -20.41 8.09
C ASP A 182 21.92 -21.04 9.14
N GLU A 183 20.71 -20.53 9.31
CA GLU A 183 19.70 -21.04 10.26
C GLU A 183 18.92 -22.29 9.79
N CYS A 184 19.33 -22.95 8.74
CA CYS A 184 18.71 -24.18 8.25
C CYS A 184 19.34 -25.48 8.79
N ARG A 185 20.28 -25.40 9.71
CA ARG A 185 20.97 -26.57 10.24
C ARG A 185 20.30 -27.18 11.45
#